data_7cfd8504f89eb679ce12210012c55b83
#
_entry.id   7cfd8504f89eb679ce12210012c55b83
#
_cell.length_a   1.000
_cell.length_b   1.000
_cell.length_c   1.000
_cell.angle_alpha   90.00
_cell.angle_beta   90.00
_cell.angle_gamma   90.00
#
_symmetry.space_group_name_H-M   'P 1'
#
loop_
_entity.id
_entity.type
_entity.pdbx_description
1 polymer ?
#
loop_
_entity_poly.entity_id
_entity_poly.type
_entity_poly.pdbx_seq_one_letter_code
_entity_poly.pdbx_strand_id
1 'polypeptide(L)'
;MTVEAMIVTCVIVCIILLLRKRRKEKKRAQILNDLYIIDRDCRIIKGNIINSDFIGILTNLAFLRDSLKKESLNDVIPKSLLMDIQVLLNTNEEEISLEDFRTNVVRMINVVLIRLQGIYKLIIYF
;
A
#
# COMPACT_ATOMS: atom_id res chain seq x y z
N MET A 1 11.03 -29.44 -40.03
CA MET A 1 11.46 -29.17 -38.65
C MET A 1 11.92 -30.48 -38.04
N THR A 2 13.13 -30.56 -37.56
CA THR A 2 13.66 -31.76 -36.90
C THR A 2 13.09 -31.91 -35.51
N VAL A 3 13.05 -33.13 -35.01
CA VAL A 3 12.59 -33.41 -33.61
C VAL A 3 13.45 -32.64 -32.61
N GLU A 4 14.75 -32.50 -32.85
CA GLU A 4 15.66 -31.74 -32.00
C GLU A 4 15.29 -30.26 -31.93
N ALA A 5 14.92 -29.63 -33.04
CA ALA A 5 14.49 -28.24 -33.08
C ALA A 5 13.18 -28.04 -32.29
N MET A 6 12.26 -29.00 -32.36
CA MET A 6 11.03 -28.96 -31.57
C MET A 6 11.30 -29.05 -30.07
N ILE A 7 12.20 -29.92 -29.64
CA ILE A 7 12.59 -30.06 -28.22
C ILE A 7 13.21 -28.77 -27.70
N VAL A 8 14.16 -28.17 -28.47
CA VAL A 8 14.79 -26.90 -28.10
C VAL A 8 13.77 -25.78 -27.96
N THR A 9 12.83 -25.69 -28.93
CA THR A 9 11.75 -24.70 -28.88
C THR A 9 10.87 -24.87 -27.64
N CYS A 10 10.47 -26.10 -27.31
CA CYS A 10 9.69 -26.39 -26.10
C CYS A 10 10.43 -26.01 -24.81
N VAL A 11 11.73 -26.30 -24.72
CA VAL A 11 12.56 -25.92 -23.57
C VAL A 11 12.62 -24.40 -23.42
N ILE A 12 12.84 -23.66 -24.50
CA ILE A 12 12.88 -22.20 -24.47
C ILE A 12 11.54 -21.62 -24.01
N VAL A 13 10.43 -22.11 -24.53
CA VAL A 13 9.07 -21.68 -24.12
C VAL A 13 8.84 -21.95 -22.64
N CYS A 14 9.22 -23.13 -22.14
CA CYS A 14 9.11 -23.48 -20.72
C CYS A 14 9.92 -22.53 -19.83
N ILE A 15 11.15 -22.19 -20.23
CA ILE A 15 12.00 -21.25 -19.50
C ILE A 15 11.35 -19.86 -19.45
N ILE A 16 10.84 -19.37 -20.57
CA ILE A 16 10.16 -18.07 -20.65
C ILE A 16 8.95 -18.05 -19.71
N LEU A 17 8.12 -19.09 -19.70
CA LEU A 17 6.94 -19.19 -18.83
C LEU A 17 7.34 -19.22 -17.36
N LEU A 18 8.39 -19.95 -16.99
CA LEU A 18 8.90 -20.00 -15.62
C LEU A 18 9.43 -18.65 -15.16
N LEU A 19 10.15 -17.93 -16.02
CA LEU A 19 10.66 -16.60 -15.71
C LEU A 19 9.53 -15.60 -15.52
N ARG A 20 8.48 -15.66 -16.35
CA ARG A 20 7.27 -14.82 -16.19
C ARG A 20 6.56 -15.10 -14.87
N LYS A 21 6.42 -16.38 -14.50
CA LYS A 21 5.82 -16.78 -13.23
C LYS A 21 6.61 -16.24 -12.04
N ARG A 22 7.94 -16.37 -12.06
CA ARG A 22 8.82 -15.85 -11.01
C ARG A 22 8.71 -14.33 -10.89
N ARG A 23 8.64 -13.59 -11.99
CA ARG A 23 8.46 -12.13 -11.98
C ARG A 23 7.13 -11.74 -11.36
N LYS A 24 6.04 -12.44 -11.69
CA LYS A 24 4.71 -12.20 -11.08
C LYS A 24 4.72 -12.46 -9.58
N GLU A 25 5.36 -13.55 -9.13
CA GLU A 25 5.46 -13.89 -7.72
C GLU A 25 6.29 -12.86 -6.95
N LYS A 26 7.41 -12.40 -7.49
CA LYS A 26 8.22 -11.33 -6.89
C LYS A 26 7.44 -10.02 -6.78
N LYS A 27 6.73 -9.64 -7.84
CA LYS A 27 5.91 -8.44 -7.86
C LYS A 27 4.79 -8.52 -6.83
N ARG A 28 4.11 -9.65 -6.74
CA ARG A 28 3.09 -9.93 -5.73
C ARG A 28 3.65 -9.85 -4.32
N ALA A 29 4.79 -10.47 -4.06
CA ALA A 29 5.46 -10.44 -2.76
C ALA A 29 5.87 -9.01 -2.38
N GLN A 30 6.35 -8.22 -3.32
CA GLN A 30 6.69 -6.81 -3.09
C GLN A 30 5.47 -6.00 -2.70
N ILE A 31 4.35 -6.15 -3.42
CA ILE A 31 3.10 -5.47 -3.12
C ILE A 31 2.59 -5.86 -1.73
N LEU A 32 2.60 -7.15 -1.40
CA LEU A 32 2.16 -7.64 -0.08
C LEU A 32 3.02 -7.08 1.05
N ASN A 33 4.34 -7.00 0.86
CA ASN A 33 5.25 -6.40 1.83
C ASN A 33 4.96 -4.92 2.03
N ASP A 34 4.76 -4.17 0.95
CA ASP A 34 4.43 -2.75 1.01
C ASP A 34 3.07 -2.49 1.68
N LEU A 35 2.08 -3.34 1.40
CA LEU A 35 0.79 -3.28 2.08
C LEU A 35 0.89 -3.58 3.58
N TYR A 36 1.76 -4.51 3.96
CA TYR A 36 2.03 -4.81 5.37
C TYR A 36 2.61 -3.59 6.10
N ILE A 37 3.54 -2.87 5.47
CA ILE A 37 4.12 -1.65 6.04
C ILE A 37 3.04 -0.59 6.24
N ILE A 38 2.13 -0.42 5.30
CA ILE A 38 0.99 0.51 5.40
C ILE A 38 0.08 0.13 6.55
N ASP A 39 -0.27 -1.14 6.69
CA ASP A 39 -1.09 -1.65 7.80
C ASP A 39 -0.42 -1.36 9.15
N ARG A 40 0.88 -1.59 9.25
CA ARG A 40 1.67 -1.27 10.44
C ARG A 40 1.63 0.22 10.76
N ASP A 41 1.83 1.08 9.77
CA ASP A 41 1.78 2.53 9.95
C ASP A 41 0.40 2.99 10.45
N CYS A 42 -0.67 2.42 9.90
CA CYS A 42 -2.04 2.70 10.35
C CYS A 42 -2.25 2.31 11.82
N ARG A 43 -1.72 1.18 12.25
CA ARG A 43 -1.81 0.73 13.64
C ARG A 43 -1.03 1.63 14.60
N ILE A 44 0.15 2.10 14.18
CA ILE A 44 0.94 3.05 14.95
C ILE A 44 0.19 4.37 15.11
N ILE A 45 -0.44 4.87 14.05
CA ILE A 45 -1.24 6.09 14.10
C ILE A 45 -2.44 5.93 15.06
N LYS A 46 -3.12 4.79 15.03
CA LYS A 46 -4.19 4.50 16.01
C LYS A 46 -3.69 4.56 17.44
N GLY A 47 -2.50 4.02 17.72
CA GLY A 47 -1.86 4.12 19.02
C GLY A 47 -1.57 5.57 19.42
N ASN A 48 -1.08 6.38 18.50
CA ASN A 48 -0.82 7.81 18.73
C ASN A 48 -2.10 8.58 19.01
N ILE A 49 -3.21 8.22 18.36
CA ILE A 49 -4.53 8.82 18.63
C ILE A 49 -4.99 8.50 20.05
N ILE A 50 -4.86 7.26 20.50
CA ILE A 50 -5.22 6.84 21.84
C ILE A 50 -4.40 7.60 22.89
N ASN A 51 -3.11 7.83 22.63
CA ASN A 51 -2.21 8.54 23.52
C ASN A 51 -2.26 10.07 23.37
N SER A 52 -3.12 10.60 22.50
CA SER A 52 -3.24 12.03 22.19
C SER A 52 -1.92 12.68 21.75
N ASP A 53 -1.08 11.92 21.03
CA ASP A 53 0.21 12.37 20.54
C ASP A 53 0.07 13.01 19.13
N PHE A 54 -0.19 14.31 19.12
CA PHE A 54 -0.40 15.06 17.87
C PHE A 54 0.83 15.03 16.94
N ILE A 55 2.01 15.23 17.51
CA ILE A 55 3.27 15.20 16.72
C ILE A 55 3.51 13.82 16.15
N GLY A 56 3.27 12.77 16.93
CA GLY A 56 3.36 11.38 16.48
C GLY A 56 2.38 11.07 15.36
N ILE A 57 1.15 11.58 15.45
CA ILE A 57 0.14 11.43 14.38
C ILE A 57 0.65 12.06 13.08
N LEU A 58 1.13 13.31 13.12
CA LEU A 58 1.64 14.00 11.93
C LEU A 58 2.85 13.28 11.33
N THR A 59 3.79 12.87 12.16
CA THR A 59 5.01 12.16 11.71
C THR A 59 4.65 10.85 11.02
N ASN A 60 3.77 10.07 11.62
CA ASN A 60 3.39 8.77 11.07
C ASN A 60 2.45 8.90 9.86
N LEU A 61 1.64 9.96 9.77
CA LEU A 61 0.89 10.26 8.54
C LEU A 61 1.83 10.57 7.37
N ALA A 62 2.93 11.29 7.63
CA ALA A 62 3.94 11.55 6.60
C ALA A 62 4.59 10.25 6.12
N PHE A 63 4.94 9.34 7.02
CA PHE A 63 5.45 8.01 6.66
C PHE A 63 4.42 7.20 5.87
N LEU A 64 3.15 7.23 6.27
CA LEU A 64 2.07 6.56 5.56
C LEU A 64 1.93 7.10 4.14
N ARG A 65 1.96 8.42 3.97
CA ARG A 65 1.94 9.06 2.65
C ARG A 65 3.08 8.56 1.77
N ASP A 66 4.31 8.54 2.30
CA ASP A 66 5.48 8.11 1.56
C ASP A 66 5.40 6.63 1.19
N SER A 67 4.86 5.79 2.07
CA SER A 67 4.62 4.36 1.80
C SER A 67 3.58 4.16 0.69
N LEU A 68 2.52 4.97 0.67
CA LEU A 68 1.48 4.91 -0.36
C LEU A 68 1.97 5.38 -1.73
N LYS A 69 3.02 6.20 -1.78
CA LYS A 69 3.62 6.70 -3.03
C LYS A 69 4.57 5.71 -3.70
N LYS A 70 4.84 4.56 -3.09
CA LYS A 70 5.75 3.57 -3.67
C LYS A 70 5.29 3.14 -5.06
N GLU A 71 6.24 2.99 -5.97
CA GLU A 71 5.98 2.65 -7.36
C GLU A 71 5.19 1.35 -7.52
N SER A 72 5.47 0.36 -6.68
CA SER A 72 4.76 -0.92 -6.66
C SER A 72 3.25 -0.78 -6.39
N LEU A 73 2.81 0.33 -5.79
CA LEU A 73 1.43 0.59 -5.40
C LEU A 73 0.72 1.62 -6.32
N ASN A 74 1.40 2.16 -7.33
CA ASN A 74 0.85 3.20 -8.21
C ASN A 74 -0.49 2.81 -8.85
N ASP A 75 -0.62 1.56 -9.30
CA ASP A 75 -1.83 1.07 -9.96
C ASP A 75 -2.88 0.55 -8.99
N VAL A 76 -2.54 0.45 -7.71
CA VAL A 76 -3.34 -0.21 -6.68
C VAL A 76 -4.01 0.81 -5.75
N ILE A 77 -3.29 1.89 -5.42
CA ILE A 77 -3.76 2.93 -4.49
C ILE A 77 -4.34 4.11 -5.26
N PRO A 78 -5.59 4.52 -4.98
CA PRO A 78 -6.18 5.70 -5.61
C PRO A 78 -5.43 6.99 -5.23
N LYS A 79 -5.22 7.86 -6.21
CA LYS A 79 -4.59 9.17 -5.97
C LYS A 79 -5.39 10.06 -5.03
N SER A 80 -6.72 9.91 -5.01
CA SER A 80 -7.60 10.64 -4.09
C SER A 80 -7.24 10.40 -2.63
N LEU A 81 -6.83 9.19 -2.29
CA LEU A 81 -6.42 8.83 -0.93
C LEU A 81 -5.15 9.58 -0.52
N LEU A 82 -4.17 9.70 -1.43
CA LEU A 82 -2.96 10.49 -1.20
C LEU A 82 -3.26 11.97 -0.99
N MET A 83 -4.18 12.51 -1.77
CA MET A 83 -4.61 13.90 -1.65
C MET A 83 -5.30 14.16 -0.30
N ASP A 84 -6.14 13.24 0.15
CA ASP A 84 -6.83 13.35 1.44
C ASP A 84 -5.83 13.34 2.62
N ILE A 85 -4.80 12.50 2.55
CA ILE A 85 -3.73 12.47 3.56
C ILE A 85 -2.94 13.77 3.53
N GLN A 86 -2.64 14.31 2.35
CA GLN A 86 -1.93 15.57 2.21
C GLN A 86 -2.72 16.74 2.80
N VAL A 87 -4.04 16.75 2.64
CA VAL A 87 -4.91 17.75 3.27
C VAL A 87 -4.80 17.68 4.80
N LEU A 88 -4.82 16.48 5.37
CA LEU A 88 -4.64 16.30 6.82
C LEU A 88 -3.28 16.79 7.29
N LEU A 89 -2.21 16.53 6.53
CA LEU A 89 -0.85 16.96 6.87
C LEU A 89 -0.70 18.48 6.82
N ASN A 90 -1.45 19.16 5.95
CA ASN A 90 -1.43 20.60 5.80
C ASN A 90 -2.35 21.32 6.78
N THR A 91 -3.13 20.59 7.58
CA THR A 91 -4.02 21.18 8.57
C THR A 91 -3.20 21.76 9.72
N ASN A 92 -3.43 23.04 10.04
CA ASN A 92 -2.81 23.71 11.16
C ASN A 92 -3.63 23.51 12.43
N GLU A 93 -2.95 23.35 13.56
CA GLU A 93 -3.54 23.20 14.88
C GLU A 93 -4.47 24.38 15.25
N GLU A 94 -4.18 25.58 14.70
CA GLU A 94 -4.95 26.79 14.91
C GLU A 94 -6.28 26.84 14.12
N GLU A 95 -6.37 26.10 13.00
CA GLU A 95 -7.52 26.12 12.08
C GLU A 95 -8.61 25.12 12.47
N ILE A 96 -8.24 24.06 13.18
CA ILE A 96 -9.16 22.98 13.54
C ILE A 96 -8.87 22.55 14.99
N SER A 97 -9.93 22.18 15.73
CA SER A 97 -9.73 21.63 17.06
C SER A 97 -9.00 20.28 16.99
N LEU A 98 -8.25 19.98 18.05
CA LEU A 98 -7.55 18.69 18.18
C LEU A 98 -8.52 17.51 18.06
N GLU A 99 -9.72 17.65 18.62
CA GLU A 99 -10.75 16.61 18.56
C GLU A 99 -11.24 16.37 17.12
N ASP A 100 -11.52 17.43 16.36
CA ASP A 100 -11.92 17.34 14.96
C ASP A 100 -10.81 16.74 14.10
N PHE A 101 -9.57 17.12 14.36
CA PHE A 101 -8.41 16.53 13.69
C PHE A 101 -8.32 15.03 13.95
N ARG A 102 -8.47 14.60 15.21
CA ARG A 102 -8.49 13.18 15.58
C ARG A 102 -9.59 12.42 14.85
N THR A 103 -10.79 12.98 14.81
CA THR A 103 -11.94 12.38 14.11
C THR A 103 -11.65 12.20 12.62
N ASN A 104 -11.07 13.20 11.98
CA ASN A 104 -10.70 13.15 10.56
C ASN A 104 -9.62 12.10 10.30
N VAL A 105 -8.61 12.00 11.18
CA VAL A 105 -7.55 11.00 11.08
C VAL A 105 -8.11 9.58 11.24
N VAL A 106 -8.97 9.36 12.23
CA VAL A 106 -9.61 8.03 12.45
C VAL A 106 -10.39 7.62 11.21
N ARG A 107 -11.18 8.54 10.64
CA ARG A 107 -11.95 8.27 9.42
C ARG A 107 -11.03 7.90 8.26
N MET A 108 -9.95 8.65 8.06
CA MET A 108 -8.97 8.39 7.02
C MET A 108 -8.31 7.02 7.18
N ILE A 109 -7.85 6.69 8.39
CA ILE A 109 -7.22 5.41 8.69
C ILE A 109 -8.18 4.25 8.42
N ASN A 110 -9.44 4.38 8.79
CA ASN A 110 -10.45 3.36 8.52
C ASN A 110 -10.67 3.15 7.03
N VAL A 111 -10.71 4.22 6.24
CA VAL A 111 -10.79 4.15 4.77
C VAL A 111 -9.58 3.41 4.19
N VAL A 112 -8.38 3.74 4.65
CA VAL A 112 -7.14 3.07 4.21
C VAL A 112 -7.21 1.57 4.51
N LEU A 113 -7.59 1.19 5.72
CA LEU A 113 -7.66 -0.22 6.14
C LEU A 113 -8.71 -1.00 5.34
N ILE A 114 -9.87 -0.41 5.05
CA ILE A 114 -10.90 -1.05 4.22
C ILE A 114 -10.37 -1.28 2.80
N ARG A 115 -9.68 -0.30 2.22
CA ARG A 115 -9.05 -0.43 0.90
C ARG A 115 -7.97 -1.52 0.89
N LEU A 116 -7.15 -1.60 1.93
CA LEU A 116 -6.13 -2.65 2.06
C LEU A 116 -6.76 -4.04 2.07
N GLN A 117 -7.83 -4.24 2.81
CA GLN A 117 -8.53 -5.53 2.87
C GLN A 117 -9.05 -5.95 1.49
N GLY A 118 -9.61 -5.01 0.72
CA GLY A 118 -10.07 -5.26 -0.65
C GLY A 118 -8.91 -5.66 -1.57
N ILE A 119 -7.78 -4.98 -1.45
CA ILE A 119 -6.57 -5.25 -2.24
C ILE A 119 -5.99 -6.63 -1.89
N TYR A 120 -5.90 -6.97 -0.60
CA TYR A 120 -5.45 -8.29 -0.16
C TYR A 120 -6.30 -9.41 -0.77
N LYS A 121 -7.62 -9.27 -0.76
CA LYS A 121 -8.52 -10.24 -1.36
C LYS A 121 -8.25 -10.41 -2.85
N LEU A 122 -8.08 -9.32 -3.58
CA LEU A 122 -7.77 -9.36 -5.01
C LEU A 122 -6.43 -10.06 -5.29
N ILE A 123 -5.40 -9.80 -4.51
CA ILE A 123 -4.07 -10.39 -4.68
C ILE A 123 -4.09 -11.88 -4.34
N ILE A 124 -4.79 -12.29 -3.28
CA ILE A 124 -4.85 -13.69 -2.83
C ILE A 124 -5.64 -14.54 -3.83
N TYR A 125 -6.74 -14.02 -4.42
CA TYR A 125 -7.60 -14.78 -5.32
C TYR A 125 -7.20 -14.68 -6.80
N PHE A 126 -6.36 -13.74 -7.17
CA PHE A 126 -5.84 -13.56 -8.52
C PHE A 126 -4.33 -13.67 -8.58
#